data_1e4d35ce22fac485ecee9ad42e182fb8
#
_entry.id   1e4d35ce22fac485ecee9ad42e182fb8
#
_cell.length_a   1.000
_cell.length_b   1.000
_cell.length_c   1.000
_cell.angle_alpha   90.00
_cell.angle_beta   90.00
_cell.angle_gamma   90.00
#
_symmetry.space_group_name_H-M   'P 1'
#
loop_
_entity.id
_entity.type
_entity.pdbx_description
1 polymer ?
#
loop_
_entity_poly.entity_id
_entity_poly.type
_entity_poly.pdbx_seq_one_letter_code
_entity_poly.pdbx_strand_id
1 'polypeptide(L)'
;QVRRGEFIALMGPSGSGKSTLLNILGLLERMTSGSFRLDGEEVQGLDDAALTLRRRSTLGFVFQFHHLLPAFSALENVTLPALMAEGRVSTAHRDHARSLLDAVGLAQAMNKRPAELSGGMQQRVAIARALVMNPPLVLADEPTGNLDPASSAEVFALLRRIHAERGTSFVVVTHDPRLAARCDRLVELIDGRIARDEAITEGVEPAPHGCVRQGGCY
;
A
#
# COMPACT_ATOMS: atom_id res chain seq x y z
N GLN A 1 -0.38 14.42 -7.98
CA GLN A 1 -1.21 14.62 -6.79
C GLN A 1 -2.04 13.37 -6.54
N VAL A 2 -2.15 12.91 -5.29
CA VAL A 2 -3.10 11.88 -4.83
C VAL A 2 -4.23 12.58 -4.08
N ARG A 3 -5.47 12.32 -4.46
CA ARG A 3 -6.65 12.86 -3.77
C ARG A 3 -7.14 11.88 -2.72
N ARG A 4 -7.86 12.37 -1.73
CA ARG A 4 -8.51 11.51 -0.74
C ARG A 4 -9.53 10.60 -1.42
N GLY A 5 -9.54 9.32 -1.05
CA GLY A 5 -10.43 8.32 -1.63
C GLY A 5 -10.07 7.91 -3.05
N GLU A 6 -8.83 8.07 -3.50
CA GLU A 6 -8.35 7.48 -4.76
C GLU A 6 -7.69 6.12 -4.52
N PHE A 7 -7.89 5.21 -5.46
CA PHE A 7 -7.19 3.93 -5.53
C PHE A 7 -6.32 3.90 -6.80
N ILE A 8 -5.03 4.16 -6.64
CA ILE A 8 -4.09 4.43 -7.73
C ILE A 8 -3.18 3.23 -7.95
N ALA A 9 -3.03 2.80 -9.21
CA ALA A 9 -1.95 1.92 -9.64
C ALA A 9 -0.72 2.74 -10.06
N LEU A 10 0.44 2.42 -9.49
CA LEU A 10 1.75 2.93 -9.92
C LEU A 10 2.48 1.81 -10.67
N MET A 11 2.64 1.97 -11.97
CA MET A 11 3.30 1.02 -12.84
C MET A 11 4.60 1.56 -13.42
N GLY A 12 5.36 0.70 -14.09
CA GLY A 12 6.56 1.04 -14.83
C GLY A 12 7.59 -0.10 -14.81
N PRO A 13 8.60 -0.09 -15.68
CA PRO A 13 9.62 -1.13 -15.74
C PRO A 13 10.46 -1.19 -14.46
N SER A 14 11.23 -2.28 -14.32
CA SER A 14 12.21 -2.38 -13.23
C SER A 14 13.23 -1.23 -13.34
N GLY A 15 13.59 -0.64 -12.19
CA GLY A 15 14.53 0.49 -12.17
C GLY A 15 13.93 1.86 -12.51
N SER A 16 12.63 1.96 -12.82
CA SER A 16 12.00 3.26 -13.16
C SER A 16 11.85 4.23 -11.99
N GLY A 17 12.17 3.81 -10.75
CA GLY A 17 12.11 4.66 -9.56
C GLY A 17 10.83 4.51 -8.73
N LYS A 18 9.97 3.50 -8.97
CA LYS A 18 8.71 3.28 -8.23
C LYS A 18 8.92 3.13 -6.72
N SER A 19 9.85 2.26 -6.33
CA SER A 19 10.14 2.02 -4.90
C SER A 19 10.76 3.26 -4.24
N THR A 20 11.63 3.99 -4.93
CA THR A 20 12.17 5.27 -4.46
C THR A 20 11.05 6.29 -4.25
N LEU A 21 10.14 6.43 -5.25
CA LEU A 21 8.99 7.31 -5.11
C LEU A 21 8.10 6.89 -3.94
N LEU A 22 7.84 5.58 -3.80
CA LEU A 22 7.03 5.06 -2.68
C LEU A 22 7.69 5.34 -1.33
N ASN A 23 9.02 5.20 -1.22
CA ASN A 23 9.78 5.50 -0.01
C ASN A 23 9.72 7.00 0.34
N ILE A 24 9.82 7.88 -0.66
CA ILE A 24 9.67 9.33 -0.46
C ILE A 24 8.25 9.66 0.01
N LEU A 25 7.22 9.14 -0.68
CA LEU A 25 5.82 9.31 -0.27
C LEU A 25 5.55 8.72 1.12
N GLY A 26 6.27 7.64 1.45
CA GLY A 26 6.22 6.97 2.73
C GLY A 26 7.01 7.67 3.85
N LEU A 27 7.68 8.77 3.58
CA LEU A 27 8.57 9.46 4.52
C LEU A 27 9.67 8.52 5.09
N LEU A 28 10.08 7.53 4.29
CA LEU A 28 11.17 6.60 4.61
C LEU A 28 12.49 7.09 4.01
N GLU A 29 12.43 7.90 2.96
CA GLU A 29 13.58 8.48 2.27
C GLU A 29 13.33 9.97 2.04
N ARG A 30 14.38 10.78 2.18
CA ARG A 30 14.33 12.23 1.93
C ARG A 30 14.47 12.49 0.44
N MET A 31 13.67 13.39 -0.10
CA MET A 31 13.87 13.87 -1.48
C MET A 31 15.08 14.81 -1.55
N THR A 32 15.79 14.78 -2.67
CA THR A 32 16.96 15.63 -2.93
C THR A 32 16.55 17.08 -3.23
N SER A 33 15.43 17.27 -3.92
CA SER A 33 14.92 18.59 -4.32
C SER A 33 13.43 18.54 -4.61
N GLY A 34 12.80 19.70 -4.75
CA GLY A 34 11.37 19.81 -5.03
C GLY A 34 10.55 20.14 -3.78
N SER A 35 9.23 19.99 -3.85
CA SER A 35 8.30 20.17 -2.74
C SER A 35 7.36 18.98 -2.61
N PHE A 36 7.10 18.56 -1.37
CA PHE A 36 6.16 17.49 -1.06
C PHE A 36 5.22 17.95 0.06
N ARG A 37 3.92 17.81 -0.18
CA ARG A 37 2.89 18.07 0.82
C ARG A 37 2.13 16.80 1.13
N LEU A 38 2.03 16.48 2.41
CA LEU A 38 1.21 15.40 2.91
C LEU A 38 0.07 15.99 3.75
N ASP A 39 -1.16 15.72 3.32
CA ASP A 39 -2.36 16.28 3.94
C ASP A 39 -2.33 17.83 4.05
N GLY A 40 -1.81 18.49 2.99
CA GLY A 40 -1.71 19.96 2.88
C GLY A 40 -0.49 20.59 3.55
N GLU A 41 0.25 19.86 4.38
CA GLU A 41 1.44 20.35 5.06
C GLU A 41 2.73 19.96 4.34
N GLU A 42 3.68 20.88 4.27
CA GLU A 42 5.00 20.63 3.70
C GLU A 42 5.83 19.75 4.63
N VAL A 43 6.50 18.73 4.06
CA VAL A 43 7.27 17.75 4.84
C VAL A 43 8.78 17.89 4.73
N GLN A 44 9.29 18.63 3.73
CA GLN A 44 10.73 18.71 3.46
C GLN A 44 11.54 19.43 4.53
N GLY A 45 10.95 20.24 5.36
CA GLY A 45 11.64 20.96 6.47
C GLY A 45 11.57 20.23 7.82
N LEU A 46 10.89 19.08 7.88
CA LEU A 46 10.69 18.35 9.11
C LEU A 46 11.93 17.56 9.52
N ASP A 47 12.20 17.50 10.82
CA ASP A 47 13.20 16.61 11.39
C ASP A 47 12.72 15.14 11.43
N ASP A 48 13.58 14.21 11.79
CA ASP A 48 13.25 12.78 11.77
C ASP A 48 12.17 12.40 12.80
N ALA A 49 12.08 13.12 13.92
CA ALA A 49 11.06 12.91 14.92
C ALA A 49 9.67 13.33 14.39
N ALA A 50 9.60 14.51 13.77
CA ALA A 50 8.38 15.01 13.14
C ALA A 50 7.94 14.13 11.95
N LEU A 51 8.89 13.69 11.09
CA LEU A 51 8.62 12.75 10.00
C LEU A 51 8.08 11.41 10.53
N THR A 52 8.64 10.90 11.63
CA THR A 52 8.18 9.66 12.26
C THR A 52 6.77 9.81 12.83
N LEU A 53 6.50 10.94 13.50
CA LEU A 53 5.16 11.25 14.01
C LEU A 53 4.14 11.33 12.87
N ARG A 54 4.48 12.05 11.80
CA ARG A 54 3.62 12.21 10.63
C ARG A 54 3.36 10.88 9.93
N ARG A 55 4.41 10.08 9.70
CA ARG A 55 4.30 8.75 9.08
C ARG A 55 3.32 7.85 9.83
N ARG A 56 3.44 7.75 11.16
CA ARG A 56 2.58 6.87 11.96
C ARG A 56 1.12 7.31 12.01
N SER A 57 0.83 8.61 11.86
CA SER A 57 -0.54 9.15 11.93
C SER A 57 -1.27 9.16 10.59
N THR A 58 -0.51 9.17 9.47
CA THR A 58 -1.10 9.38 8.14
C THR A 58 -0.87 8.25 7.16
N LEU A 59 0.08 7.35 7.42
CA LEU A 59 0.49 6.34 6.44
C LEU A 59 0.37 4.92 6.98
N GLY A 60 -0.21 4.03 6.15
CA GLY A 60 -0.12 2.59 6.31
C GLY A 60 0.80 2.01 5.24
N PHE A 61 1.46 0.88 5.54
CA PHE A 61 2.36 0.21 4.61
C PHE A 61 2.02 -1.26 4.45
N VAL A 62 1.94 -1.70 3.19
CA VAL A 62 1.84 -3.10 2.80
C VAL A 62 2.98 -3.40 1.85
N PHE A 63 3.81 -4.38 2.17
CA PHE A 63 4.97 -4.76 1.37
C PHE A 63 4.79 -6.13 0.72
N GLN A 64 5.52 -6.41 -0.33
CA GLN A 64 5.58 -7.69 -1.02
C GLN A 64 6.02 -8.82 -0.06
N PHE A 65 7.05 -8.57 0.75
CA PHE A 65 7.41 -9.40 1.89
C PHE A 65 6.64 -8.87 3.10
N HIS A 66 5.81 -9.69 3.71
CA HIS A 66 4.86 -9.31 4.76
C HIS A 66 5.50 -8.63 5.97
N HIS A 67 6.80 -8.86 6.21
CA HIS A 67 7.59 -8.33 7.34
C HIS A 67 6.86 -8.53 8.69
N LEU A 68 6.23 -9.69 8.86
CA LEU A 68 5.64 -10.06 10.15
C LEU A 68 6.76 -10.52 11.08
N LEU A 69 6.65 -10.12 12.34
CA LEU A 69 7.56 -10.58 13.36
C LEU A 69 7.21 -12.03 13.74
N PRO A 70 8.13 -13.00 13.56
CA PRO A 70 7.83 -14.41 13.68
C PRO A 70 7.52 -14.85 15.11
N ALA A 71 8.00 -14.11 16.11
CA ALA A 71 7.75 -14.37 17.52
C ALA A 71 6.35 -13.99 17.97
N PHE A 72 5.66 -13.13 17.22
CA PHE A 72 4.35 -12.57 17.56
C PHE A 72 3.23 -13.28 16.80
N SER A 73 2.06 -13.39 17.46
CA SER A 73 0.82 -13.83 16.83
C SER A 73 0.33 -12.83 15.77
N ALA A 74 -0.68 -13.20 14.99
CA ALA A 74 -1.33 -12.30 14.05
C ALA A 74 -1.87 -11.04 14.74
N LEU A 75 -2.56 -11.20 15.88
CA LEU A 75 -3.09 -10.09 16.66
C LEU A 75 -1.98 -9.16 17.18
N GLU A 76 -0.90 -9.72 17.72
CA GLU A 76 0.24 -8.93 18.19
C GLU A 76 0.92 -8.19 17.03
N ASN A 77 1.12 -8.83 15.86
CA ASN A 77 1.64 -8.15 14.68
C ASN A 77 0.76 -6.97 14.24
N VAL A 78 -0.56 -7.12 14.28
CA VAL A 78 -1.49 -6.02 13.93
C VAL A 78 -1.42 -4.88 14.93
N THR A 79 -1.20 -5.16 16.22
CA THR A 79 -1.14 -4.12 17.27
C THR A 79 0.23 -3.44 17.39
N LEU A 80 1.26 -3.91 16.70
CA LEU A 80 2.61 -3.33 16.75
C LEU A 80 2.66 -1.82 16.49
N PRO A 81 1.98 -1.26 15.46
CA PRO A 81 2.03 0.19 15.23
C PRO A 81 1.50 0.98 16.43
N ALA A 82 0.46 0.51 17.09
CA ALA A 82 -0.07 1.14 18.29
C ALA A 82 0.92 1.05 19.48
N LEU A 83 1.55 -0.11 19.65
CA LEU A 83 2.60 -0.30 20.67
C LEU A 83 3.77 0.67 20.45
N MET A 84 4.23 0.79 19.21
CA MET A 84 5.34 1.69 18.84
C MET A 84 4.96 3.18 18.96
N ALA A 85 3.70 3.50 18.76
CA ALA A 85 3.20 4.87 18.84
C ALA A 85 3.02 5.36 20.29
N GLU A 86 2.52 4.50 21.17
CA GLU A 86 2.05 4.88 22.51
C GLU A 86 2.79 4.17 23.64
N GLY A 87 3.76 3.29 23.32
CA GLY A 87 4.49 2.48 24.31
C GLY A 87 3.66 1.38 24.95
N ARG A 88 2.37 1.27 24.61
CA ARG A 88 1.43 0.27 25.12
C ARG A 88 0.31 -0.01 24.14
N VAL A 89 -0.31 -1.17 24.26
CA VAL A 89 -1.51 -1.51 23.50
C VAL A 89 -2.73 -1.41 24.43
N SER A 90 -3.60 -0.44 24.16
CA SER A 90 -4.86 -0.26 24.91
C SER A 90 -5.87 -1.36 24.56
N THR A 91 -6.93 -1.50 25.38
CA THR A 91 -8.05 -2.39 25.07
C THR A 91 -8.71 -1.99 23.74
N ALA A 92 -8.90 -0.69 23.51
CA ALA A 92 -9.47 -0.18 22.28
C ALA A 92 -8.62 -0.57 21.04
N HIS A 93 -7.28 -0.51 21.12
CA HIS A 93 -6.41 -0.97 20.05
C HIS A 93 -6.53 -2.47 19.78
N ARG A 94 -6.65 -3.28 20.82
CA ARG A 94 -6.84 -4.74 20.69
C ARG A 94 -8.18 -5.07 20.05
N ASP A 95 -9.24 -4.41 20.45
CA ASP A 95 -10.58 -4.66 19.92
C ASP A 95 -10.67 -4.20 18.47
N HIS A 96 -10.06 -3.06 18.13
CA HIS A 96 -9.93 -2.62 16.75
C HIS A 96 -9.09 -3.59 15.91
N ALA A 97 -7.96 -4.07 16.42
CA ALA A 97 -7.14 -5.07 15.71
C ALA A 97 -7.90 -6.40 15.50
N ARG A 98 -8.72 -6.83 16.47
CA ARG A 98 -9.59 -8.00 16.29
C ARG A 98 -10.63 -7.77 15.20
N SER A 99 -11.28 -6.61 15.18
CA SER A 99 -12.25 -6.27 14.14
C SER A 99 -11.61 -6.20 12.76
N LEU A 100 -10.36 -5.73 12.65
CA LEU A 100 -9.60 -5.74 11.39
C LEU A 100 -9.26 -7.15 10.94
N LEU A 101 -8.80 -8.01 11.85
CA LEU A 101 -8.52 -9.42 11.54
C LEU A 101 -9.78 -10.17 11.11
N ASP A 102 -10.91 -9.90 11.73
CA ASP A 102 -12.19 -10.45 11.31
C ASP A 102 -12.58 -9.95 9.91
N ALA A 103 -12.48 -8.65 9.65
CA ALA A 103 -12.77 -8.03 8.36
C ALA A 103 -11.90 -8.59 7.20
N VAL A 104 -10.65 -9.00 7.51
CA VAL A 104 -9.79 -9.67 6.51
C VAL A 104 -9.97 -11.21 6.49
N GLY A 105 -10.95 -11.75 7.21
CA GLY A 105 -11.28 -13.18 7.22
C GLY A 105 -10.35 -14.03 8.08
N LEU A 106 -9.73 -13.46 9.11
CA LEU A 106 -8.77 -14.15 9.98
C LEU A 106 -9.22 -14.25 11.45
N ALA A 107 -10.54 -14.19 11.70
CA ALA A 107 -11.09 -14.30 13.06
C ALA A 107 -10.56 -15.52 13.85
N GLN A 108 -10.47 -16.68 13.19
CA GLN A 108 -10.00 -17.94 13.78
C GLN A 108 -8.48 -18.10 13.83
N ALA A 109 -7.74 -17.15 13.24
CA ALA A 109 -6.28 -17.21 13.14
C ALA A 109 -5.56 -16.13 13.96
N MET A 110 -6.26 -15.38 14.78
CA MET A 110 -5.72 -14.24 15.53
C MET A 110 -4.53 -14.60 16.43
N ASN A 111 -4.53 -15.80 16.98
CA ASN A 111 -3.48 -16.28 17.88
C ASN A 111 -2.38 -17.08 17.19
N LYS A 112 -2.51 -17.34 15.88
CA LYS A 112 -1.50 -18.05 15.11
C LYS A 112 -0.29 -17.17 14.86
N ARG A 113 0.89 -17.79 14.83
CA ARG A 113 2.15 -17.17 14.44
C ARG A 113 2.32 -17.21 12.93
N PRO A 114 3.18 -16.35 12.33
CA PRO A 114 3.40 -16.33 10.88
C PRO A 114 3.71 -17.71 10.26
N ALA A 115 4.50 -18.55 10.93
CA ALA A 115 4.84 -19.91 10.45
C ALA A 115 3.62 -20.85 10.32
N GLU A 116 2.50 -20.52 10.97
CA GLU A 116 1.25 -21.31 10.96
C GLU A 116 0.22 -20.76 9.95
N LEU A 117 0.60 -19.71 9.19
CA LEU A 117 -0.25 -19.00 8.25
C LEU A 117 0.24 -19.23 6.81
N SER A 118 -0.69 -19.39 5.87
CA SER A 118 -0.35 -19.36 4.45
C SER A 118 0.13 -17.96 4.02
N GLY A 119 0.81 -17.85 2.88
CA GLY A 119 1.29 -16.55 2.36
C GLY A 119 0.16 -15.53 2.21
N GLY A 120 -1.00 -15.95 1.67
CA GLY A 120 -2.17 -15.07 1.58
C GLY A 120 -2.73 -14.65 2.94
N MET A 121 -2.70 -15.54 3.95
CA MET A 121 -3.07 -15.19 5.32
C MET A 121 -2.09 -14.20 5.95
N GLN A 122 -0.78 -14.40 5.75
CA GLN A 122 0.25 -13.47 6.21
C GLN A 122 0.06 -12.07 5.59
N GLN A 123 -0.27 -12.00 4.30
CA GLN A 123 -0.55 -10.76 3.61
C GLN A 123 -1.79 -10.06 4.18
N ARG A 124 -2.84 -10.79 4.49
CA ARG A 124 -4.04 -10.26 5.15
C ARG A 124 -3.73 -9.71 6.56
N VAL A 125 -2.82 -10.34 7.32
CA VAL A 125 -2.32 -9.79 8.59
C VAL A 125 -1.56 -8.49 8.36
N ALA A 126 -0.67 -8.42 7.33
CA ALA A 126 0.06 -7.20 6.99
C ALA A 126 -0.88 -6.04 6.57
N ILE A 127 -1.97 -6.35 5.84
CA ILE A 127 -3.02 -5.38 5.50
C ILE A 127 -3.73 -4.89 6.76
N ALA A 128 -4.16 -5.78 7.66
CA ALA A 128 -4.79 -5.40 8.92
C ALA A 128 -3.85 -4.52 9.77
N ARG A 129 -2.55 -4.86 9.83
CA ARG A 129 -1.52 -4.06 10.51
C ARG A 129 -1.40 -2.66 9.91
N ALA A 130 -1.42 -2.53 8.59
CA ALA A 130 -1.34 -1.24 7.92
C ALA A 130 -2.52 -0.31 8.27
N LEU A 131 -3.65 -0.87 8.64
CA LEU A 131 -4.90 -0.15 8.90
C LEU A 131 -5.17 0.16 10.37
N VAL A 132 -4.42 -0.43 11.31
CA VAL A 132 -4.75 -0.37 12.75
C VAL A 132 -4.74 1.05 13.32
N MET A 133 -3.95 1.95 12.73
CA MET A 133 -3.89 3.37 13.09
C MET A 133 -4.88 4.24 12.30
N ASN A 134 -5.78 3.64 11.52
CA ASN A 134 -6.74 4.32 10.63
C ASN A 134 -6.10 5.36 9.69
N PRO A 135 -5.04 5.01 8.95
CA PRO A 135 -4.35 5.98 8.10
C PRO A 135 -5.25 6.42 6.94
N PRO A 136 -5.24 7.71 6.54
CA PRO A 136 -5.93 8.18 5.35
C PRO A 136 -5.32 7.67 4.04
N LEU A 137 -4.04 7.23 4.05
CA LEU A 137 -3.33 6.72 2.88
C LEU A 137 -2.57 5.44 3.21
N VAL A 138 -2.75 4.42 2.37
CA VAL A 138 -1.97 3.18 2.38
C VAL A 138 -1.09 3.11 1.13
N LEU A 139 0.19 2.89 1.36
CA LEU A 139 1.21 2.63 0.34
C LEU A 139 1.45 1.13 0.27
N ALA A 140 1.20 0.52 -0.88
CA ALA A 140 1.33 -0.92 -1.08
C ALA A 140 2.36 -1.20 -2.18
N ASP A 141 3.49 -1.80 -1.80
CA ASP A 141 4.56 -2.20 -2.72
C ASP A 141 4.40 -3.66 -3.09
N GLU A 142 3.96 -3.94 -4.32
CA GLU A 142 3.74 -5.29 -4.87
C GLU A 142 2.97 -6.20 -3.87
N PRO A 143 1.79 -5.78 -3.36
CA PRO A 143 1.12 -6.46 -2.25
C PRO A 143 0.68 -7.89 -2.57
N THR A 144 0.79 -8.33 -3.81
CA THR A 144 0.42 -9.66 -4.28
C THR A 144 1.56 -10.40 -4.97
N GLY A 145 2.76 -9.80 -5.04
CA GLY A 145 3.88 -10.30 -5.85
C GLY A 145 4.43 -11.68 -5.46
N ASN A 146 4.20 -12.12 -4.22
CA ASN A 146 4.64 -13.43 -3.72
C ASN A 146 3.49 -14.42 -3.53
N LEU A 147 2.32 -14.15 -4.09
CA LEU A 147 1.13 -14.98 -3.93
C LEU A 147 0.79 -15.71 -5.24
N ASP A 148 0.15 -16.86 -5.11
CA ASP A 148 -0.48 -17.52 -6.24
C ASP A 148 -1.61 -16.66 -6.83
N PRO A 149 -2.03 -16.92 -8.10
CA PRO A 149 -3.02 -16.07 -8.77
C PRO A 149 -4.38 -15.98 -8.05
N ALA A 150 -4.83 -17.04 -7.39
CA ALA A 150 -6.10 -17.05 -6.67
C ALA A 150 -6.00 -16.19 -5.41
N SER A 151 -4.97 -16.39 -4.60
CA SER A 151 -4.68 -15.57 -3.42
C SER A 151 -4.45 -14.10 -3.77
N SER A 152 -3.79 -13.81 -4.90
CA SER A 152 -3.58 -12.45 -5.41
C SER A 152 -4.89 -11.74 -5.70
N ALA A 153 -5.81 -12.42 -6.40
CA ALA A 153 -7.12 -11.88 -6.73
C ALA A 153 -7.96 -11.61 -5.45
N GLU A 154 -7.90 -12.50 -4.47
CA GLU A 154 -8.60 -12.34 -3.19
C GLU A 154 -8.03 -11.17 -2.35
N VAL A 155 -6.70 -11.06 -2.26
CA VAL A 155 -6.04 -9.96 -1.53
C VAL A 155 -6.34 -8.62 -2.20
N PHE A 156 -6.32 -8.56 -3.53
CA PHE A 156 -6.65 -7.33 -4.23
C PHE A 156 -8.13 -6.94 -4.06
N ALA A 157 -9.04 -7.91 -4.14
CA ALA A 157 -10.47 -7.68 -3.87
C ALA A 157 -10.69 -7.19 -2.43
N LEU A 158 -9.93 -7.70 -1.45
CA LEU A 158 -9.93 -7.23 -0.07
C LEU A 158 -9.51 -5.76 0.03
N LEU A 159 -8.42 -5.35 -0.64
CA LEU A 159 -7.97 -3.95 -0.65
C LEU A 159 -9.04 -3.03 -1.23
N ARG A 160 -9.67 -3.41 -2.35
CA ARG A 160 -10.77 -2.65 -2.97
C ARG A 160 -11.98 -2.53 -2.05
N ARG A 161 -12.36 -3.60 -1.36
CA ARG A 161 -13.45 -3.57 -0.37
C ARG A 161 -13.14 -2.62 0.78
N ILE A 162 -11.95 -2.70 1.37
CA ILE A 162 -11.51 -1.81 2.45
C ILE A 162 -11.54 -0.34 1.99
N HIS A 163 -11.05 -0.07 0.77
CA HIS A 163 -11.12 1.25 0.17
C HIS A 163 -12.55 1.77 0.10
N ALA A 164 -13.48 0.98 -0.45
CA ALA A 164 -14.88 1.37 -0.59
C ALA A 164 -15.58 1.58 0.77
N GLU A 165 -15.31 0.73 1.76
CA GLU A 165 -15.95 0.79 3.08
C GLU A 165 -15.40 1.89 3.98
N ARG A 166 -14.10 2.21 3.87
CA ARG A 166 -13.41 3.13 4.80
C ARG A 166 -13.02 4.48 4.20
N GLY A 167 -13.09 4.62 2.88
CA GLY A 167 -12.62 5.82 2.18
C GLY A 167 -11.09 6.02 2.25
N THR A 168 -10.33 5.00 2.69
CA THR A 168 -8.87 5.03 2.74
C THR A 168 -8.31 5.08 1.31
N SER A 169 -7.41 6.03 1.04
CA SER A 169 -6.71 6.11 -0.24
C SER A 169 -5.64 5.03 -0.35
N PHE A 170 -5.41 4.54 -1.57
CA PHE A 170 -4.36 3.55 -1.83
C PHE A 170 -3.46 4.00 -3.00
N VAL A 171 -2.16 3.83 -2.83
CA VAL A 171 -1.18 3.84 -3.93
C VAL A 171 -0.57 2.44 -3.98
N VAL A 172 -0.88 1.70 -5.04
CA VAL A 172 -0.47 0.30 -5.20
C VAL A 172 0.56 0.23 -6.32
N VAL A 173 1.80 -0.09 -5.98
CA VAL A 173 2.80 -0.48 -6.97
C VAL A 173 2.48 -1.90 -7.43
N THR A 174 2.36 -2.09 -8.74
CA THR A 174 2.17 -3.42 -9.33
C THR A 174 2.74 -3.47 -10.74
N HIS A 175 3.19 -4.65 -11.13
CA HIS A 175 3.55 -4.96 -12.51
C HIS A 175 2.47 -5.76 -13.25
N ASP A 176 1.39 -6.16 -12.56
CA ASP A 176 0.26 -6.88 -13.17
C ASP A 176 -0.78 -5.90 -13.75
N PRO A 177 -0.89 -5.82 -15.10
CA PRO A 177 -1.84 -4.92 -15.75
C PRO A 177 -3.31 -5.26 -15.44
N ARG A 178 -3.61 -6.54 -15.11
CA ARG A 178 -4.96 -6.96 -14.74
C ARG A 178 -5.38 -6.37 -13.39
N LEU A 179 -4.44 -6.25 -12.45
CA LEU A 179 -4.69 -5.61 -11.16
C LEU A 179 -4.76 -4.09 -11.32
N ALA A 180 -3.87 -3.52 -12.12
CA ALA A 180 -3.87 -2.09 -12.42
C ALA A 180 -5.20 -1.64 -13.06
N ALA A 181 -5.75 -2.43 -14.00
CA ALA A 181 -7.04 -2.14 -14.64
C ALA A 181 -8.24 -2.09 -13.66
N ARG A 182 -8.07 -2.60 -12.43
CA ARG A 182 -9.09 -2.57 -11.37
C ARG A 182 -8.92 -1.39 -10.40
N CYS A 183 -7.96 -0.51 -10.66
CA CYS A 183 -7.76 0.74 -9.92
C CYS A 183 -8.60 1.87 -10.54
N ASP A 184 -8.69 3.00 -9.86
CA ASP A 184 -9.44 4.17 -10.36
C ASP A 184 -8.57 5.02 -11.30
N ARG A 185 -7.24 4.93 -11.15
CA ARG A 185 -6.27 5.73 -11.90
C ARG A 185 -4.96 4.97 -12.07
N LEU A 186 -4.36 5.12 -13.25
CA LEU A 186 -3.06 4.57 -13.59
C LEU A 186 -2.03 5.70 -13.69
N VAL A 187 -0.93 5.53 -12.97
CA VAL A 187 0.27 6.37 -13.09
C VAL A 187 1.41 5.47 -13.56
N GLU A 188 2.01 5.78 -14.70
CA GLU A 188 3.16 5.05 -15.23
C GLU A 188 4.43 5.87 -15.07
N LEU A 189 5.43 5.27 -14.45
CA LEU A 189 6.74 5.87 -14.22
C LEU A 189 7.79 5.23 -15.14
N ILE A 190 8.48 6.03 -15.94
CA ILE A 190 9.59 5.61 -16.81
C ILE A 190 10.78 6.55 -16.56
N ASP A 191 11.93 5.98 -16.22
CA ASP A 191 13.18 6.73 -15.96
C ASP A 191 13.00 7.92 -14.99
N GLY A 192 12.25 7.69 -13.89
CA GLY A 192 11.99 8.70 -12.86
C GLY A 192 11.00 9.79 -13.26
N ARG A 193 10.32 9.65 -14.41
CA ARG A 193 9.33 10.62 -14.92
C ARG A 193 7.96 9.97 -15.08
N ILE A 194 6.92 10.75 -14.84
CA ILE A 194 5.55 10.33 -15.13
C ILE A 194 5.37 10.36 -16.64
N ALA A 195 5.24 9.18 -17.25
CA ALA A 195 4.99 9.01 -18.69
C ALA A 195 3.49 8.99 -18.99
N ARG A 196 2.66 8.51 -18.03
CA ARG A 196 1.20 8.38 -18.18
C ARG A 196 0.54 8.65 -16.84
N ASP A 197 -0.57 9.37 -16.85
CA ASP A 197 -1.38 9.67 -15.69
C ASP A 197 -2.83 9.84 -16.14
N GLU A 198 -3.64 8.80 -15.97
CA GLU A 198 -5.01 8.77 -16.50
C GLU A 198 -5.98 8.04 -15.58
N ALA A 199 -7.22 8.49 -15.58
CA ALA A 199 -8.32 7.79 -14.94
C ALA A 199 -8.64 6.50 -15.73
N ILE A 200 -8.87 5.41 -15.02
CA ILE A 200 -9.33 4.15 -15.61
C ILE A 200 -10.86 4.20 -15.64
N THR A 201 -11.42 4.25 -16.85
CA THR A 201 -12.85 4.05 -17.08
C THR A 201 -13.14 2.56 -17.22
N GLU A 202 -14.13 2.03 -16.51
CA GLU A 202 -14.55 0.64 -16.63
C GLU A 202 -14.79 0.29 -18.10
N GLY A 203 -14.08 -0.72 -18.61
CA GLY A 203 -14.23 -1.24 -19.98
C GLY A 203 -13.08 -0.98 -20.96
N VAL A 204 -12.01 -0.30 -20.56
CA VAL A 204 -10.82 -0.13 -21.42
C VAL A 204 -9.73 -1.09 -20.95
N GLU A 205 -9.46 -2.14 -21.72
CA GLU A 205 -8.26 -2.95 -21.54
C GLU A 205 -7.02 -2.06 -21.70
N PRO A 206 -6.06 -2.08 -20.76
CA PRO A 206 -4.80 -1.34 -20.93
C PRO A 206 -4.07 -1.86 -22.18
N ALA A 207 -3.68 -0.96 -23.06
CA ALA A 207 -2.92 -1.30 -24.25
C ALA A 207 -1.64 -2.07 -23.88
N PRO A 208 -1.28 -3.15 -24.59
CA PRO A 208 -0.09 -3.93 -24.30
C PRO A 208 1.15 -3.05 -24.41
N HIS A 209 2.04 -3.16 -23.42
CA HIS A 209 3.34 -2.50 -23.42
C HIS A 209 4.13 -2.87 -24.68
N GLY A 210 4.45 -1.89 -25.53
CA GLY A 210 5.36 -2.06 -26.64
C GLY A 210 4.76 -1.84 -28.01
N CYS A 211 4.41 -0.60 -28.33
CA CYS A 211 4.41 -0.13 -29.70
C CYS A 211 4.95 1.31 -29.73
N VAL A 212 6.27 1.43 -29.75
CA VAL A 212 6.92 2.66 -30.21
C VAL A 212 6.55 2.77 -31.68
N ARG A 213 5.63 3.68 -32.01
CA ARG A 213 5.41 4.08 -33.41
C ARG A 213 6.69 4.74 -33.89
N GLN A 214 7.50 3.99 -34.63
CA GLN A 214 8.52 4.58 -35.49
C GLN A 214 7.77 5.34 -36.61
N GLY A 215 7.71 6.64 -36.45
CA GLY A 215 7.28 7.55 -37.52
C GLY A 215 8.35 7.57 -38.59
N GLY A 216 8.16 6.82 -39.66
CA GLY A 216 8.90 7.00 -40.90
C GLY A 216 8.37 8.24 -41.59
N CYS A 217 9.23 9.24 -41.75
CA CYS A 217 9.06 10.33 -42.75
C CYS A 217 9.38 9.81 -44.15
N TYR A 218 8.50 10.07 -45.07
CA TYR A 218 8.82 10.43 -46.46
C TYR A 218 8.30 11.82 -46.72
#